data_8968977084e9597640af0455b3c138c4
#
_entry.id   8968977084e9597640af0455b3c138c4
#
_cell.length_a   1.000
_cell.length_b   1.000
_cell.length_c   1.000
_cell.angle_alpha   90.00
_cell.angle_beta   90.00
_cell.angle_gamma   90.00
#
_symmetry.space_group_name_H-M   'P 1'
#
loop_
_entity.id
_entity.type
_entity.pdbx_description
1 polymer ?
#
loop_
_entity_poly.entity_id
_entity_poly.type
_entity_poly.pdbx_seq_one_letter_code
_entity_poly.pdbx_strand_id
1 'polypeptide(L)'
;MEKFREYGKTGLYRFNTGWIYEEFLKELQGRRGVEVYKEMAENDDIIGAILFATEMLMRQSDWNIQEAGATQQDLDAAEFVRTCMDDMEETWSEFISEVLSFLPYGWSYHEIVYKRRMGNTRNPETRSKYDDGLIGWRKLPIRSQDTLWEWKYDERDNLIGLVQCAPPLYDQVFIPLEKALHFKTRSRKSNPEGRSILRNSYRDWYFKRRIQEIEGIGIERDLAGLPVLTAPDGVDIWSDECKADLAKAESIVRSVRRDEREGIVLGNGWQFTLTSTGGRRQFDTNQIIERYDTRMAMTVLADFVLLGHQNVGSFALSSDKTELFSVALGAFLDLICEVFNKQAIPRLIDINGEHFAGITGYPTLIHGDIETQNLGELGQFVSQMVGIGAITPDGSMEAYLRMAANLPEIDPETTYAATGRPTEPSQGQEGEEHGKDPKRPETAAGDGEKGNDGAMEPEGGE
;
A
#
# COMPACT_ATOMS: atom_id res chain seq x y z
N MET A 1 -23.54 -32.38 25.63
CA MET A 1 -22.52 -31.47 25.12
C MET A 1 -21.80 -31.92 23.82
N GLU A 2 -21.97 -33.18 23.38
CA GLU A 2 -21.34 -33.66 22.13
C GLU A 2 -21.93 -33.10 20.83
N LYS A 3 -23.16 -32.60 20.85
CA LYS A 3 -23.88 -32.10 19.65
C LYS A 3 -23.32 -30.83 19.00
N PHE A 4 -22.40 -30.14 19.65
CA PHE A 4 -21.83 -28.86 19.17
C PHE A 4 -20.31 -28.95 18.82
N ARG A 5 -19.77 -30.18 18.71
CA ARG A 5 -18.38 -30.40 18.30
C ARG A 5 -18.29 -30.41 16.80
N GLU A 6 -17.25 -29.77 16.29
CA GLU A 6 -16.80 -29.93 14.92
C GLU A 6 -16.22 -31.33 14.75
N TYR A 7 -16.73 -32.09 13.77
CA TYR A 7 -16.28 -33.47 13.46
C TYR A 7 -15.37 -33.51 12.24
N GLY A 8 -15.46 -32.49 11.37
CA GLY A 8 -14.66 -32.39 10.17
C GLY A 8 -13.38 -31.61 10.40
N LYS A 9 -12.52 -31.55 9.37
CA LYS A 9 -11.31 -30.74 9.31
C LYS A 9 -11.36 -29.85 8.06
N THR A 10 -10.71 -28.70 8.10
CA THR A 10 -10.64 -27.76 6.95
C THR A 10 -9.93 -28.35 5.73
N GLY A 11 -9.16 -29.44 5.93
CA GLY A 11 -8.38 -30.08 4.87
C GLY A 11 -7.13 -29.29 4.49
N LEU A 12 -6.63 -28.46 5.40
CA LEU A 12 -5.36 -27.77 5.23
C LEU A 12 -4.22 -28.80 5.13
N TYR A 13 -3.44 -28.72 4.06
CA TYR A 13 -2.30 -29.60 3.87
C TYR A 13 -1.10 -29.08 4.67
N ARG A 14 -0.87 -29.70 5.83
CA ARG A 14 0.21 -29.37 6.75
C ARG A 14 0.83 -30.64 7.37
N PHE A 15 2.09 -30.58 7.76
CA PHE A 15 2.68 -31.60 8.60
C PHE A 15 2.28 -31.43 10.08
N ASN A 16 2.46 -32.49 10.87
CA ASN A 16 2.25 -32.43 12.33
C ASN A 16 3.12 -31.39 13.03
N THR A 17 4.22 -30.99 12.40
CA THR A 17 5.14 -29.94 12.84
C THR A 17 4.61 -28.51 12.60
N GLY A 18 3.41 -28.35 12.00
CA GLY A 18 2.86 -27.01 11.74
C GLY A 18 3.35 -26.34 10.44
N TRP A 19 4.18 -27.00 9.66
CA TRP A 19 4.60 -26.51 8.35
C TRP A 19 3.48 -26.70 7.34
N ILE A 20 3.22 -25.64 6.52
CA ILE A 20 2.13 -25.59 5.56
C ILE A 20 2.66 -25.88 4.15
N TYR A 21 1.94 -26.71 3.40
CA TYR A 21 2.29 -27.15 2.04
C TYR A 21 1.14 -26.94 1.06
N GLU A 22 0.34 -25.89 1.25
CA GLU A 22 -0.80 -25.57 0.35
C GLU A 22 -0.35 -24.97 -0.98
N GLU A 23 0.85 -24.39 -1.03
CA GLU A 23 1.37 -23.81 -2.27
C GLU A 23 1.88 -24.89 -3.23
N PHE A 24 1.47 -24.77 -4.50
CA PHE A 24 1.83 -25.71 -5.57
C PHE A 24 3.31 -25.63 -5.94
N LEU A 25 3.87 -24.40 -5.99
CA LEU A 25 5.26 -24.20 -6.37
C LEU A 25 6.17 -24.31 -5.14
N LYS A 26 7.14 -25.19 -5.19
CA LYS A 26 8.07 -25.43 -4.08
C LYS A 26 8.92 -24.22 -3.74
N GLU A 27 9.20 -23.37 -4.72
CA GLU A 27 9.94 -22.12 -4.55
C GLU A 27 9.17 -21.09 -3.71
N LEU A 28 7.84 -21.19 -3.69
CA LEU A 28 6.95 -20.26 -2.96
C LEU A 28 6.43 -20.85 -1.65
N GLN A 29 6.97 -21.97 -1.17
CA GLN A 29 6.58 -22.60 0.08
C GLN A 29 7.41 -22.09 1.26
N GLY A 30 6.75 -21.77 2.37
CA GLY A 30 7.37 -21.43 3.64
C GLY A 30 8.40 -20.31 3.49
N ARG A 31 9.55 -20.45 4.14
CA ARG A 31 10.62 -19.44 4.14
C ARG A 31 11.16 -19.08 2.75
N ARG A 32 11.23 -20.05 1.84
CA ARG A 32 11.66 -19.78 0.45
C ARG A 32 10.68 -18.84 -0.25
N GLY A 33 9.38 -19.03 -0.01
CA GLY A 33 8.36 -18.13 -0.56
C GLY A 33 8.53 -16.71 -0.04
N VAL A 34 8.84 -16.54 1.24
CA VAL A 34 9.13 -15.22 1.83
C VAL A 34 10.34 -14.57 1.15
N GLU A 35 11.44 -15.32 0.96
CA GLU A 35 12.65 -14.83 0.28
C GLU A 35 12.36 -14.40 -1.18
N VAL A 36 11.56 -15.18 -1.92
CA VAL A 36 11.17 -14.86 -3.30
C VAL A 36 10.28 -13.61 -3.33
N TYR A 37 9.26 -13.52 -2.47
CA TYR A 37 8.40 -12.34 -2.43
C TYR A 37 9.15 -11.09 -2.01
N LYS A 38 10.13 -11.22 -1.12
CA LYS A 38 11.04 -10.14 -0.76
C LYS A 38 11.86 -9.68 -1.96
N GLU A 39 12.44 -10.62 -2.71
CA GLU A 39 13.18 -10.30 -3.93
C GLU A 39 12.30 -9.60 -4.98
N MET A 40 11.06 -10.07 -5.17
CA MET A 40 10.10 -9.43 -6.06
C MET A 40 9.77 -8.00 -5.63
N ALA A 41 9.54 -7.77 -4.34
CA ALA A 41 9.16 -6.48 -3.79
C ALA A 41 10.29 -5.45 -3.78
N GLU A 42 11.53 -5.89 -3.52
CA GLU A 42 12.67 -4.99 -3.34
C GLU A 42 13.50 -4.77 -4.63
N ASN A 43 13.45 -5.70 -5.60
CA ASN A 43 14.29 -5.62 -6.80
C ASN A 43 13.53 -5.45 -8.11
N ASP A 44 12.20 -5.61 -8.15
CA ASP A 44 11.43 -5.32 -9.35
C ASP A 44 10.84 -3.90 -9.27
N ASP A 45 11.16 -3.08 -10.26
CA ASP A 45 10.79 -1.68 -10.33
C ASP A 45 9.26 -1.45 -10.36
N ILE A 46 8.54 -2.28 -11.13
CA ILE A 46 7.08 -2.16 -11.25
C ILE A 46 6.37 -2.66 -9.98
N ILE A 47 6.80 -3.81 -9.45
CA ILE A 47 6.23 -4.34 -8.21
C ILE A 47 6.51 -3.39 -7.06
N GLY A 48 7.73 -2.87 -6.95
CA GLY A 48 8.11 -1.88 -5.95
C GLY A 48 7.26 -0.61 -6.03
N ALA A 49 7.07 -0.07 -7.24
CA ALA A 49 6.23 1.12 -7.45
C ALA A 49 4.77 0.88 -7.05
N ILE A 50 4.19 -0.27 -7.38
CA ILE A 50 2.81 -0.62 -7.02
C ILE A 50 2.66 -0.77 -5.50
N LEU A 51 3.57 -1.47 -4.83
CA LEU A 51 3.54 -1.63 -3.39
C LEU A 51 3.70 -0.29 -2.66
N PHE A 52 4.62 0.56 -3.15
CA PHE A 52 4.81 1.91 -2.61
C PHE A 52 3.55 2.77 -2.77
N ALA A 53 2.94 2.79 -3.97
CA ALA A 53 1.70 3.53 -4.19
C ALA A 53 0.56 3.02 -3.29
N THR A 54 0.42 1.69 -3.17
CA THR A 54 -0.55 1.04 -2.29
C THR A 54 -0.35 1.46 -0.84
N GLU A 55 0.88 1.39 -0.33
CA GLU A 55 1.20 1.79 1.03
C GLU A 55 0.89 3.27 1.28
N MET A 56 1.29 4.17 0.38
CA MET A 56 1.03 5.60 0.53
C MET A 56 -0.45 5.92 0.57
N LEU A 57 -1.25 5.34 -0.32
CA LEU A 57 -2.69 5.53 -0.35
C LEU A 57 -3.38 5.02 0.91
N MET A 58 -3.02 3.82 1.37
CA MET A 58 -3.64 3.23 2.57
C MET A 58 -3.22 3.94 3.86
N ARG A 59 -2.01 4.50 3.92
CA ARG A 59 -1.55 5.29 5.08
C ARG A 59 -2.19 6.67 5.17
N GLN A 60 -2.70 7.20 4.06
CA GLN A 60 -3.44 8.48 4.03
C GLN A 60 -4.88 8.34 4.54
N SER A 61 -5.40 7.11 4.64
CA SER A 61 -6.75 6.91 5.18
C SER A 61 -6.84 7.39 6.62
N ASP A 62 -7.93 8.09 6.94
CA ASP A 62 -8.24 8.50 8.30
C ASP A 62 -8.72 7.33 9.13
N TRP A 63 -8.17 7.18 10.33
CA TRP A 63 -8.55 6.13 11.26
C TRP A 63 -9.27 6.73 12.45
N ASN A 64 -10.45 6.22 12.76
CA ASN A 64 -11.25 6.72 13.85
C ASN A 64 -11.86 5.58 14.69
N ILE A 65 -12.20 5.89 15.94
CA ILE A 65 -12.90 4.95 16.83
C ILE A 65 -14.34 5.40 16.95
N GLN A 66 -15.25 4.54 16.51
CA GLN A 66 -16.68 4.74 16.63
C GLN A 66 -17.18 4.17 17.97
N GLU A 67 -18.04 4.89 18.65
CA GLU A 67 -18.67 4.48 19.90
C GLU A 67 -19.67 3.33 19.64
N ALA A 68 -19.80 2.42 20.62
CA ALA A 68 -20.78 1.32 20.54
C ALA A 68 -22.22 1.79 20.81
N GLY A 69 -22.38 2.89 21.53
CA GLY A 69 -23.66 3.47 21.90
C GLY A 69 -23.52 4.90 22.38
N ALA A 70 -24.64 5.51 22.79
CA ALA A 70 -24.70 6.91 23.21
C ALA A 70 -24.58 7.10 24.74
N THR A 71 -24.25 6.04 25.50
CA THR A 71 -24.05 6.20 26.96
C THR A 71 -22.71 6.83 27.27
N GLN A 72 -22.57 7.52 28.39
CA GLN A 72 -21.30 8.11 28.78
C GLN A 72 -20.19 7.05 28.86
N GLN A 73 -20.53 5.84 29.31
CA GLN A 73 -19.57 4.73 29.41
C GLN A 73 -19.09 4.25 28.05
N ASP A 74 -19.96 4.25 27.01
CA ASP A 74 -19.57 3.91 25.64
C ASP A 74 -18.66 4.99 25.03
N LEU A 75 -18.95 6.27 25.30
CA LEU A 75 -18.11 7.40 24.90
C LEU A 75 -16.73 7.34 25.56
N ASP A 76 -16.70 7.09 26.89
CA ASP A 76 -15.44 6.97 27.64
C ASP A 76 -14.60 5.78 27.15
N ALA A 77 -15.24 4.67 26.79
CA ALA A 77 -14.55 3.51 26.24
C ALA A 77 -13.95 3.80 24.85
N ALA A 78 -14.66 4.50 23.98
CA ALA A 78 -14.15 4.91 22.67
C ALA A 78 -12.97 5.87 22.80
N GLU A 79 -13.09 6.88 23.67
CA GLU A 79 -12.01 7.83 23.95
C GLU A 79 -10.77 7.13 24.54
N PHE A 80 -10.99 6.17 25.45
CA PHE A 80 -9.88 5.37 25.97
C PHE A 80 -9.11 4.64 24.88
N VAL A 81 -9.80 4.01 23.90
CA VAL A 81 -9.15 3.34 22.79
C VAL A 81 -8.38 4.34 21.91
N ARG A 82 -8.96 5.53 21.60
CA ARG A 82 -8.27 6.60 20.86
C ARG A 82 -6.97 7.01 21.57
N THR A 83 -7.07 7.25 22.87
CA THR A 83 -5.89 7.61 23.68
C THR A 83 -4.85 6.51 23.75
N CYS A 84 -5.24 5.23 23.70
CA CYS A 84 -4.29 4.12 23.65
C CYS A 84 -3.55 4.05 22.31
N MET A 85 -4.21 4.38 21.20
CA MET A 85 -3.54 4.47 19.89
C MET A 85 -2.51 5.60 19.86
N ASP A 86 -2.83 6.76 20.43
CA ASP A 86 -1.93 7.93 20.49
C ASP A 86 -0.77 7.76 21.50
N ASP A 87 -0.91 6.89 22.50
CA ASP A 87 0.06 6.69 23.58
C ASP A 87 1.05 5.54 23.30
N MET A 88 1.05 4.92 22.12
CA MET A 88 2.02 3.90 21.73
C MET A 88 3.42 4.49 21.59
N GLU A 89 4.46 3.65 21.64
CA GLU A 89 5.86 4.02 21.38
C GLU A 89 6.09 4.30 19.90
N GLU A 90 5.40 3.60 19.01
CA GLU A 90 5.37 3.77 17.57
C GLU A 90 4.15 4.58 17.14
N THR A 91 4.24 5.29 16.04
CA THR A 91 3.08 6.00 15.47
C THR A 91 2.10 5.01 14.85
N TRP A 92 0.80 5.38 14.84
CA TRP A 92 -0.21 4.57 14.14
C TRP A 92 0.14 4.34 12.67
N SER A 93 0.68 5.35 11.99
CA SER A 93 1.09 5.27 10.60
C SER A 93 2.27 4.30 10.38
N GLU A 94 3.25 4.23 11.31
CA GLU A 94 4.32 3.23 11.27
C GLU A 94 3.78 1.83 11.48
N PHE A 95 2.90 1.65 12.46
CA PHE A 95 2.24 0.37 12.68
C PHE A 95 1.47 -0.10 11.44
N ILE A 96 0.70 0.77 10.78
CA ILE A 96 -0.02 0.43 9.54
C ILE A 96 0.96 0.05 8.43
N SER A 97 2.09 0.75 8.27
CA SER A 97 3.13 0.38 7.30
C SER A 97 3.65 -1.05 7.54
N GLU A 98 3.92 -1.43 8.79
CA GLU A 98 4.32 -2.80 9.13
C GLU A 98 3.20 -3.82 8.88
N VAL A 99 1.94 -3.48 9.22
CA VAL A 99 0.78 -4.34 8.94
C VAL A 99 0.68 -4.63 7.46
N LEU A 100 0.85 -3.63 6.59
CA LEU A 100 0.73 -3.76 5.14
C LEU A 100 1.71 -4.75 4.52
N SER A 101 2.73 -5.19 5.26
CA SER A 101 3.57 -6.32 4.84
C SER A 101 2.78 -7.61 4.57
N PHE A 102 1.52 -7.71 5.07
CA PHE A 102 0.65 -8.84 4.73
C PHE A 102 0.28 -8.89 3.24
N LEU A 103 0.40 -7.79 2.51
CA LEU A 103 0.12 -7.76 1.06
C LEU A 103 1.16 -8.58 0.27
N PRO A 104 2.47 -8.27 0.34
CA PRO A 104 3.48 -9.04 -0.39
C PRO A 104 3.69 -10.45 0.15
N TYR A 105 3.53 -10.69 1.46
CA TYR A 105 3.79 -12.01 2.05
C TYR A 105 2.54 -12.88 2.24
N GLY A 106 1.34 -12.28 2.17
CA GLY A 106 0.07 -12.95 2.42
C GLY A 106 -0.41 -12.83 3.87
N TRP A 107 0.46 -12.56 4.84
CA TRP A 107 0.15 -12.42 6.26
C TRP A 107 1.15 -11.51 6.97
N SER A 108 0.72 -10.91 8.08
CA SER A 108 1.59 -10.28 9.07
C SER A 108 1.14 -10.64 10.49
N TYR A 109 2.07 -10.67 11.43
CA TYR A 109 1.83 -11.10 12.80
C TYR A 109 2.47 -10.12 13.77
N HIS A 110 1.65 -9.51 14.63
CA HIS A 110 2.08 -8.45 15.55
C HIS A 110 1.83 -8.89 16.99
N GLU A 111 2.84 -8.84 17.83
CA GLU A 111 2.68 -9.16 19.25
C GLU A 111 2.15 -7.94 19.99
N ILE A 112 1.14 -8.13 20.84
CA ILE A 112 0.58 -7.07 21.67
C ILE A 112 1.41 -6.95 22.94
N VAL A 113 2.06 -5.80 23.11
CA VAL A 113 2.78 -5.45 24.32
C VAL A 113 2.01 -4.37 25.05
N TYR A 114 1.60 -4.67 26.27
CA TYR A 114 0.86 -3.74 27.13
C TYR A 114 1.76 -2.93 28.04
N LYS A 115 1.29 -1.77 28.49
CA LYS A 115 1.87 -0.96 29.57
C LYS A 115 0.79 -0.49 30.54
N ARG A 116 1.16 -0.22 31.79
CA ARG A 116 0.28 0.49 32.71
C ARG A 116 0.51 1.99 32.56
N ARG A 117 -0.54 2.75 32.38
CA ARG A 117 -0.52 4.21 32.15
C ARG A 117 -0.32 4.92 33.49
N MET A 118 0.90 5.35 33.79
CA MET A 118 1.28 5.98 35.07
C MET A 118 1.93 7.35 34.89
N GLY A 119 1.49 8.10 33.91
CA GLY A 119 2.01 9.43 33.63
C GLY A 119 3.48 9.42 33.17
N ASN A 120 4.14 10.55 33.32
CA ASN A 120 5.53 10.73 32.90
C ASN A 120 6.52 10.14 33.91
N THR A 121 6.51 8.82 34.07
CA THR A 121 7.46 8.10 34.93
C THR A 121 8.81 7.91 34.25
N ARG A 122 9.86 7.64 35.04
CA ARG A 122 11.19 7.31 34.51
C ARG A 122 11.26 5.88 33.92
N ASN A 123 10.34 5.01 34.33
CA ASN A 123 10.31 3.64 33.82
C ASN A 123 9.64 3.60 32.44
N PRO A 124 10.34 3.19 31.37
CA PRO A 124 9.78 3.09 30.02
C PRO A 124 8.56 2.17 29.94
N GLU A 125 8.47 1.15 30.81
CA GLU A 125 7.36 0.17 30.77
C GLU A 125 6.04 0.74 31.32
N THR A 126 6.08 1.87 32.04
CA THR A 126 4.90 2.51 32.63
C THR A 126 4.74 3.96 32.18
N ARG A 127 5.69 4.49 31.38
CA ARG A 127 5.60 5.86 30.87
C ARG A 127 4.41 6.00 29.94
N SER A 128 3.62 7.03 30.16
CA SER A 128 2.42 7.32 29.39
C SER A 128 2.18 8.82 29.36
N LYS A 129 1.45 9.30 28.36
CA LYS A 129 0.88 10.66 28.34
C LYS A 129 -0.22 10.81 29.38
N TYR A 130 -0.82 9.70 29.82
CA TYR A 130 -1.97 9.63 30.72
C TYR A 130 -1.59 9.00 32.06
N ASP A 131 -2.26 9.40 33.13
CA ASP A 131 -2.04 8.94 34.52
C ASP A 131 -3.36 8.43 35.12
N ASP A 132 -3.98 7.46 34.48
CA ASP A 132 -5.25 6.87 34.89
C ASP A 132 -5.08 5.46 35.51
N GLY A 133 -3.88 4.92 35.48
CA GLY A 133 -3.56 3.59 36.02
C GLY A 133 -4.13 2.43 35.21
N LEU A 134 -4.79 2.69 34.07
CA LEU A 134 -5.33 1.69 33.17
C LEU A 134 -4.24 1.02 32.35
N ILE A 135 -4.56 -0.12 31.76
CA ILE A 135 -3.65 -0.88 30.92
C ILE A 135 -3.90 -0.48 29.46
N GLY A 136 -2.91 0.15 28.82
CA GLY A 136 -2.94 0.53 27.41
C GLY A 136 -1.96 -0.29 26.56
N TRP A 137 -1.99 -0.10 25.24
CA TRP A 137 -0.98 -0.63 24.35
C TRP A 137 0.33 0.16 24.53
N ARG A 138 1.44 -0.58 24.67
CA ARG A 138 2.77 0.02 24.63
C ARG A 138 3.27 0.07 23.20
N LYS A 139 3.20 -1.07 22.52
CA LYS A 139 3.61 -1.25 21.12
C LYS A 139 3.01 -2.52 20.53
N LEU A 140 2.95 -2.59 19.21
CA LEU A 140 2.41 -3.71 18.43
C LEU A 140 3.45 -4.22 17.41
N PRO A 141 4.69 -4.58 17.84
CA PRO A 141 5.79 -4.85 16.94
C PRO A 141 5.54 -6.07 16.06
N ILE A 142 5.94 -5.96 14.81
CA ILE A 142 5.86 -7.07 13.86
C ILE A 142 6.78 -8.23 14.29
N ARG A 143 6.31 -9.44 14.02
CA ARG A 143 7.13 -10.66 14.02
C ARG A 143 7.37 -11.04 12.57
N SER A 144 8.56 -10.67 12.06
CA SER A 144 8.90 -10.74 10.65
C SER A 144 8.68 -12.14 10.07
N GLN A 145 8.14 -12.20 8.86
CA GLN A 145 7.75 -13.43 8.17
C GLN A 145 8.94 -14.37 7.93
N ASP A 146 10.14 -13.84 7.73
CA ASP A 146 11.38 -14.60 7.54
C ASP A 146 11.85 -15.32 8.81
N THR A 147 11.32 -14.91 9.96
CA THR A 147 11.62 -15.54 11.27
C THR A 147 10.62 -16.63 11.67
N LEU A 148 9.60 -16.88 10.86
CA LEU A 148 8.66 -17.97 11.10
C LEU A 148 9.36 -19.31 11.11
N TRP A 149 9.26 -20.03 12.24
CA TRP A 149 9.70 -21.41 12.34
C TRP A 149 8.57 -22.37 11.99
N GLU A 150 7.44 -22.29 12.72
CA GLU A 150 6.27 -23.14 12.50
C GLU A 150 5.01 -22.51 13.10
N TRP A 151 3.84 -22.94 12.61
CA TRP A 151 2.55 -22.62 13.19
C TRP A 151 2.17 -23.68 14.22
N LYS A 152 1.67 -23.27 15.38
CA LYS A 152 1.21 -24.18 16.42
C LYS A 152 -0.31 -24.35 16.35
N TYR A 153 -0.74 -25.60 16.52
CA TYR A 153 -2.13 -26.00 16.53
C TYR A 153 -2.43 -26.79 17.81
N ASP A 154 -3.68 -26.68 18.29
CA ASP A 154 -4.17 -27.48 19.37
C ASP A 154 -4.56 -28.92 18.91
N GLU A 155 -5.02 -29.77 19.84
CA GLU A 155 -5.48 -31.12 19.55
C GLU A 155 -6.70 -31.18 18.63
N ARG A 156 -7.40 -30.05 18.46
CA ARG A 156 -8.59 -29.88 17.61
C ARG A 156 -8.30 -29.23 16.28
N ASP A 157 -7.02 -29.08 15.91
CA ASP A 157 -6.56 -28.41 14.71
C ASP A 157 -6.89 -26.89 14.65
N ASN A 158 -7.14 -26.22 15.79
CA ASN A 158 -7.24 -24.77 15.82
C ASN A 158 -5.83 -24.17 15.92
N LEU A 159 -5.60 -23.07 15.20
CA LEU A 159 -4.39 -22.30 15.28
C LEU A 159 -4.28 -21.63 16.67
N ILE A 160 -3.20 -21.92 17.42
CA ILE A 160 -2.99 -21.33 18.74
C ILE A 160 -1.85 -20.30 18.77
N GLY A 161 -1.04 -20.21 17.73
CA GLY A 161 0.01 -19.22 17.64
C GLY A 161 1.11 -19.57 16.66
N LEU A 162 2.19 -18.80 16.75
CA LEU A 162 3.37 -18.85 15.91
C LEU A 162 4.60 -19.17 16.77
N VAL A 163 5.50 -19.98 16.26
CA VAL A 163 6.86 -20.13 16.81
C VAL A 163 7.82 -19.32 15.94
N GLN A 164 8.47 -18.37 16.56
CA GLN A 164 9.49 -17.53 15.96
C GLN A 164 10.88 -18.09 16.23
N CYS A 165 11.80 -18.00 15.26
CA CYS A 165 13.21 -18.29 15.39
C CYS A 165 14.00 -17.10 14.81
N ALA A 166 14.19 -16.07 15.63
CA ALA A 166 14.77 -14.80 15.21
C ALA A 166 16.26 -14.68 15.53
N PRO A 167 17.06 -14.01 14.68
CA PRO A 167 18.43 -13.65 15.02
C PRO A 167 18.46 -12.69 16.24
N PRO A 168 19.55 -12.56 16.98
CA PRO A 168 20.84 -13.23 16.78
C PRO A 168 20.94 -14.60 17.45
N LEU A 169 20.02 -14.94 18.37
CA LEU A 169 20.13 -16.14 19.19
C LEU A 169 19.52 -17.37 18.53
N TYR A 170 18.55 -17.17 17.61
CA TYR A 170 17.80 -18.23 16.95
C TYR A 170 17.05 -19.18 17.90
N ASP A 171 16.70 -18.68 19.09
CA ASP A 171 15.86 -19.41 20.02
C ASP A 171 14.43 -19.52 19.51
N GLN A 172 13.80 -20.66 19.75
CA GLN A 172 12.41 -20.88 19.39
C GLN A 172 11.50 -20.28 20.46
N VAL A 173 10.81 -19.21 20.11
CA VAL A 173 9.88 -18.50 20.99
C VAL A 173 8.45 -18.71 20.51
N PHE A 174 7.60 -19.27 21.37
CA PHE A 174 6.17 -19.40 21.08
C PHE A 174 5.44 -18.11 21.42
N ILE A 175 4.74 -17.56 20.44
CA ILE A 175 3.91 -16.36 20.58
C ILE A 175 2.45 -16.76 20.38
N PRO A 176 1.64 -16.81 21.46
CA PRO A 176 0.26 -17.25 21.37
C PRO A 176 -0.61 -16.23 20.63
N LEU A 177 -1.61 -16.73 19.90
CA LEU A 177 -2.55 -15.90 19.13
C LEU A 177 -3.36 -14.96 20.06
N GLU A 178 -3.56 -15.33 21.32
CA GLU A 178 -4.23 -14.50 22.33
C GLU A 178 -3.48 -13.20 22.64
N LYS A 179 -2.15 -13.19 22.41
CA LYS A 179 -1.27 -12.02 22.59
C LYS A 179 -0.81 -11.42 21.28
N ALA A 180 -1.51 -11.70 20.19
CA ALA A 180 -1.09 -11.23 18.89
C ALA A 180 -2.27 -10.80 18.01
N LEU A 181 -1.96 -9.97 17.03
CA LEU A 181 -2.83 -9.62 15.92
C LEU A 181 -2.31 -10.32 14.68
N HIS A 182 -3.17 -11.05 14.02
CA HIS A 182 -2.83 -11.82 12.84
C HIS A 182 -3.62 -11.33 11.64
N PHE A 183 -2.98 -10.61 10.74
CA PHE A 183 -3.53 -10.11 9.50
C PHE A 183 -3.22 -11.08 8.37
N LYS A 184 -4.17 -11.30 7.47
CA LYS A 184 -4.00 -12.17 6.30
C LYS A 184 -4.91 -11.78 5.15
N THR A 185 -4.39 -11.81 3.93
CA THR A 185 -5.10 -11.36 2.73
C THR A 185 -6.33 -12.20 2.39
N ARG A 186 -6.20 -13.52 2.42
CA ARG A 186 -7.27 -14.47 2.11
C ARG A 186 -7.21 -15.68 3.01
N SER A 187 -8.38 -16.13 3.45
CA SER A 187 -8.49 -17.40 4.17
C SER A 187 -9.01 -18.49 3.23
N ARG A 188 -8.14 -19.46 2.92
CA ARG A 188 -8.55 -20.70 2.27
C ARG A 188 -8.20 -21.84 3.19
N LYS A 189 -9.17 -22.70 3.51
CA LYS A 189 -8.98 -23.84 4.42
C LYS A 189 -8.39 -23.45 5.78
N SER A 190 -8.67 -22.24 6.24
CA SER A 190 -8.09 -21.64 7.45
C SER A 190 -6.55 -21.54 7.45
N ASN A 191 -5.93 -21.44 6.27
CA ASN A 191 -4.48 -21.25 6.15
C ASN A 191 -4.06 -19.94 6.84
N PRO A 192 -3.13 -19.97 7.84
CA PRO A 192 -2.63 -18.76 8.50
C PRO A 192 -1.70 -17.92 7.62
N GLU A 193 -1.06 -18.49 6.61
CA GLU A 193 -0.16 -17.76 5.71
C GLU A 193 -0.89 -16.92 4.67
N GLY A 194 -2.23 -16.98 4.61
CA GLY A 194 -2.99 -16.23 3.61
C GLY A 194 -2.54 -16.52 2.19
N ARG A 195 -2.45 -15.51 1.36
CA ARG A 195 -1.90 -15.59 0.00
C ARG A 195 -1.36 -14.25 -0.44
N SER A 196 -0.08 -14.20 -0.77
CA SER A 196 0.56 -13.02 -1.36
C SER A 196 -0.22 -12.47 -2.57
N ILE A 197 -0.40 -11.16 -2.66
CA ILE A 197 -0.96 -10.51 -3.85
C ILE A 197 -0.02 -10.70 -5.05
N LEU A 198 1.28 -10.86 -4.81
CA LEU A 198 2.31 -11.07 -5.83
C LEU A 198 2.32 -12.51 -6.38
N ARG A 199 1.56 -13.43 -5.77
CA ARG A 199 1.58 -14.84 -6.16
C ARG A 199 1.27 -15.08 -7.64
N ASN A 200 0.35 -14.32 -8.20
CA ASN A 200 -0.03 -14.48 -9.61
C ASN A 200 0.99 -13.84 -10.55
N SER A 201 1.72 -12.82 -10.10
CA SER A 201 2.77 -12.14 -10.86
C SER A 201 4.09 -12.91 -10.91
N TYR A 202 4.28 -13.92 -10.04
CA TYR A 202 5.54 -14.66 -9.91
C TYR A 202 6.07 -15.18 -11.23
N ARG A 203 5.21 -15.78 -12.09
CA ARG A 203 5.62 -16.35 -13.37
C ARG A 203 6.13 -15.28 -14.32
N ASP A 204 5.42 -14.16 -14.42
CA ASP A 204 5.78 -13.06 -15.32
C ASP A 204 7.06 -12.38 -14.85
N TRP A 205 7.20 -12.15 -13.55
CA TRP A 205 8.42 -11.67 -12.92
C TRP A 205 9.63 -12.59 -13.19
N TYR A 206 9.47 -13.90 -13.02
CA TYR A 206 10.54 -14.86 -13.25
C TYR A 206 11.06 -14.82 -14.69
N PHE A 207 10.16 -14.74 -15.67
CA PHE A 207 10.55 -14.64 -17.08
C PHE A 207 11.09 -13.26 -17.46
N LYS A 208 10.53 -12.17 -16.93
CA LYS A 208 11.07 -10.80 -17.09
C LYS A 208 12.53 -10.77 -16.66
N ARG A 209 12.81 -11.17 -15.44
CA ARG A 209 14.17 -11.22 -14.89
C ARG A 209 15.13 -12.00 -15.77
N ARG A 210 14.71 -13.19 -16.27
CA ARG A 210 15.53 -14.00 -17.17
C ARG A 210 15.83 -13.32 -18.50
N ILE A 211 14.87 -12.59 -19.04
CA ILE A 211 15.06 -11.85 -20.30
C ILE A 211 16.00 -10.67 -20.09
N GLN A 212 15.87 -9.94 -18.98
CA GLN A 212 16.79 -8.86 -18.63
C GLN A 212 18.22 -9.36 -18.45
N GLU A 213 18.43 -10.50 -17.79
CA GLU A 213 19.76 -11.16 -17.68
C GLU A 213 20.34 -11.49 -19.06
N ILE A 214 19.55 -12.11 -19.95
CA ILE A 214 19.97 -12.49 -21.31
C ILE A 214 20.25 -11.22 -22.15
N GLU A 215 19.43 -10.18 -21.99
CA GLU A 215 19.63 -8.91 -22.68
C GLU A 215 20.94 -8.26 -22.27
N GLY A 216 21.24 -8.18 -20.97
CA GLY A 216 22.48 -7.64 -20.44
C GLY A 216 23.70 -8.40 -21.01
N ILE A 217 23.67 -9.73 -20.98
CA ILE A 217 24.71 -10.58 -21.56
C ILE A 217 24.83 -10.36 -23.09
N GLY A 218 23.70 -10.22 -23.78
CA GLY A 218 23.68 -9.97 -25.23
C GLY A 218 24.29 -8.62 -25.59
N ILE A 219 23.93 -7.57 -24.82
CA ILE A 219 24.51 -6.23 -24.98
C ILE A 219 26.03 -6.24 -24.74
N GLU A 220 26.47 -6.88 -23.64
CA GLU A 220 27.89 -6.99 -23.33
C GLU A 220 28.66 -7.68 -24.47
N ARG A 221 28.13 -8.81 -25.03
CA ARG A 221 28.74 -9.52 -26.12
C ARG A 221 28.71 -8.75 -27.44
N ASP A 222 27.63 -8.04 -27.75
CA ASP A 222 27.52 -7.24 -28.97
C ASP A 222 28.44 -6.01 -28.93
N LEU A 223 28.58 -5.39 -27.75
CA LEU A 223 29.47 -4.23 -27.54
C LEU A 223 30.95 -4.67 -27.57
N ALA A 224 31.29 -5.79 -26.96
CA ALA A 224 32.65 -6.28 -26.91
C ALA A 224 33.05 -6.94 -28.23
N GLY A 225 32.09 -7.52 -28.97
CA GLY A 225 32.32 -8.39 -30.09
C GLY A 225 32.84 -9.79 -29.67
N LEU A 226 32.57 -10.81 -30.48
CA LEU A 226 33.16 -12.12 -30.28
C LEU A 226 34.61 -12.08 -30.77
N PRO A 227 35.61 -12.29 -29.90
CA PRO A 227 37.00 -12.34 -30.36
C PRO A 227 37.25 -13.58 -31.22
N VAL A 228 37.63 -13.36 -32.43
CA VAL A 228 38.01 -14.42 -33.39
C VAL A 228 39.46 -14.22 -33.80
N LEU A 229 40.26 -15.23 -33.54
CA LEU A 229 41.65 -15.26 -33.96
C LEU A 229 41.79 -16.27 -35.13
N THR A 230 42.20 -15.77 -36.29
CA THR A 230 42.40 -16.57 -37.48
C THR A 230 43.87 -16.83 -37.70
N ALA A 231 44.22 -18.10 -37.90
CA ALA A 231 45.59 -18.49 -38.22
C ALA A 231 46.00 -18.07 -39.64
N PRO A 232 47.30 -17.96 -39.94
CA PRO A 232 47.81 -17.68 -41.29
C PRO A 232 47.40 -18.75 -42.27
N ASP A 233 47.26 -18.40 -43.55
CA ASP A 233 46.96 -19.33 -44.62
C ASP A 233 47.97 -20.48 -44.69
N GLY A 234 47.48 -21.73 -44.79
CA GLY A 234 48.29 -22.92 -44.85
C GLY A 234 48.72 -23.49 -43.48
N VAL A 235 48.36 -22.91 -42.37
CA VAL A 235 48.61 -23.45 -41.02
C VAL A 235 47.39 -24.20 -40.53
N ASP A 236 47.52 -25.51 -40.35
CA ASP A 236 46.50 -26.31 -39.67
C ASP A 236 46.71 -26.26 -38.18
N ILE A 237 45.96 -25.34 -37.51
CA ILE A 237 46.07 -25.12 -36.09
C ILE A 237 45.65 -26.31 -35.23
N TRP A 238 44.95 -27.31 -35.82
CA TRP A 238 44.50 -28.54 -35.17
C TRP A 238 45.51 -29.67 -35.25
N SER A 239 46.64 -29.46 -35.95
CA SER A 239 47.71 -30.44 -36.02
C SER A 239 48.44 -30.59 -34.71
N ASP A 240 49.02 -31.78 -34.45
CA ASP A 240 49.78 -32.05 -33.23
C ASP A 240 51.00 -31.14 -33.05
N GLU A 241 51.56 -30.62 -34.14
CA GLU A 241 52.71 -29.74 -34.18
C GLU A 241 52.35 -28.31 -33.69
N CYS A 242 51.08 -27.91 -33.88
CA CYS A 242 50.60 -26.57 -33.50
C CYS A 242 49.94 -26.47 -32.11
N LYS A 243 50.01 -27.52 -31.28
CA LYS A 243 49.37 -27.52 -29.94
C LYS A 243 49.80 -26.36 -29.06
N ALA A 244 51.04 -25.95 -29.09
CA ALA A 244 51.54 -24.83 -28.27
C ALA A 244 51.00 -23.47 -28.77
N ASP A 245 50.81 -23.32 -30.07
CA ASP A 245 50.27 -22.10 -30.67
C ASP A 245 48.76 -22.03 -30.50
N LEU A 246 48.06 -23.18 -30.57
CA LEU A 246 46.63 -23.27 -30.20
C LEU A 246 46.40 -22.85 -28.78
N ALA A 247 47.20 -23.32 -27.83
CA ALA A 247 47.06 -22.95 -26.40
C ALA A 247 47.28 -21.45 -26.17
N LYS A 248 48.24 -20.83 -26.88
CA LYS A 248 48.45 -19.39 -26.84
C LYS A 248 47.28 -18.62 -27.46
N ALA A 249 46.80 -19.08 -28.62
CA ALA A 249 45.65 -18.52 -29.31
C ALA A 249 44.38 -18.53 -28.42
N GLU A 250 44.08 -19.68 -27.79
CA GLU A 250 43.02 -19.81 -26.83
C GLU A 250 43.19 -18.86 -25.63
N SER A 251 44.39 -18.73 -25.10
CA SER A 251 44.68 -17.80 -23.99
C SER A 251 44.42 -16.37 -24.41
N ILE A 252 44.83 -15.94 -25.59
CA ILE A 252 44.60 -14.62 -26.16
C ILE A 252 43.09 -14.38 -26.27
N VAL A 253 42.34 -15.27 -26.93
CA VAL A 253 40.90 -15.13 -27.14
C VAL A 253 40.12 -15.09 -25.83
N ARG A 254 40.54 -15.85 -24.81
CA ARG A 254 39.90 -15.84 -23.48
C ARG A 254 40.25 -14.64 -22.63
N SER A 255 41.44 -14.02 -22.84
CA SER A 255 41.90 -12.87 -22.05
C SER A 255 41.48 -11.52 -22.62
N VAL A 256 40.99 -11.48 -23.86
CA VAL A 256 40.56 -10.23 -24.47
C VAL A 256 39.37 -9.64 -23.72
N ARG A 257 39.64 -8.55 -23.03
CA ARG A 257 38.63 -7.66 -22.44
C ARG A 257 38.77 -6.30 -23.13
N ARG A 258 37.68 -5.63 -23.37
CA ARG A 258 37.67 -4.28 -23.93
C ARG A 258 37.90 -3.30 -22.77
N ASP A 259 39.11 -3.33 -22.17
CA ASP A 259 39.53 -2.42 -21.16
C ASP A 259 40.52 -1.40 -21.71
N GLU A 260 40.57 -0.19 -21.13
CA GLU A 260 41.33 0.98 -21.67
C GLU A 260 42.85 0.74 -21.81
N ARG A 261 43.40 -0.37 -21.35
CA ARG A 261 44.83 -0.65 -21.25
C ARG A 261 45.35 -1.92 -21.90
N GLU A 262 44.55 -2.65 -22.62
CA GLU A 262 44.97 -3.95 -23.19
C GLU A 262 45.24 -3.84 -24.71
N GLY A 263 46.43 -4.16 -25.12
CA GLY A 263 46.85 -4.32 -26.50
C GLY A 263 47.24 -5.79 -26.79
N ILE A 264 46.96 -6.27 -28.00
CA ILE A 264 47.30 -7.63 -28.44
C ILE A 264 48.42 -7.53 -29.43
N VAL A 265 49.49 -8.32 -29.23
CA VAL A 265 50.58 -8.48 -30.19
C VAL A 265 50.39 -9.82 -30.90
N LEU A 266 50.23 -9.78 -32.22
CA LEU A 266 50.04 -10.96 -33.05
C LEU A 266 51.29 -11.26 -33.86
N GLY A 267 51.55 -12.54 -34.11
CA GLY A 267 52.57 -13.00 -35.04
C GLY A 267 52.19 -12.70 -36.49
N ASN A 268 53.19 -12.78 -37.39
CA ASN A 268 52.96 -12.50 -38.79
C ASN A 268 51.93 -13.43 -39.40
N GLY A 269 50.94 -12.88 -40.10
CA GLY A 269 49.86 -13.59 -40.75
C GLY A 269 48.65 -13.94 -39.88
N TRP A 270 48.72 -13.78 -38.54
CA TRP A 270 47.58 -13.94 -37.67
C TRP A 270 46.67 -12.72 -37.77
N GLN A 271 45.35 -12.98 -37.85
CA GLN A 271 44.35 -11.91 -37.88
C GLN A 271 43.43 -12.00 -36.65
N PHE A 272 43.30 -10.90 -35.96
CA PHE A 272 42.37 -10.79 -34.86
C PHE A 272 41.19 -9.90 -35.27
N THR A 273 39.98 -10.42 -35.14
CA THR A 273 38.74 -9.68 -35.43
C THR A 273 37.79 -9.78 -34.26
N LEU A 274 37.16 -8.68 -33.92
CA LEU A 274 36.00 -8.66 -33.02
C LEU A 274 34.77 -8.75 -33.92
N THR A 275 34.17 -9.93 -34.00
CA THR A 275 32.97 -10.15 -34.80
C THR A 275 31.76 -9.83 -33.94
N SER A 276 31.09 -8.74 -34.24
CA SER A 276 29.75 -8.52 -33.71
C SER A 276 28.75 -9.24 -34.57
N THR A 277 27.66 -9.72 -34.00
CA THR A 277 26.61 -10.42 -34.74
C THR A 277 25.93 -9.52 -35.78
N GLY A 278 26.29 -8.18 -35.85
CA GLY A 278 25.94 -7.23 -36.92
C GLY A 278 24.46 -7.19 -37.32
N GLY A 279 23.65 -7.97 -36.65
CA GLY A 279 22.30 -8.24 -37.01
C GLY A 279 21.30 -7.52 -36.13
N ARG A 280 20.21 -7.09 -36.75
CA ARG A 280 19.01 -6.69 -36.03
C ARG A 280 18.67 -7.80 -35.03
N ARG A 281 18.50 -7.45 -33.74
CA ARG A 281 17.98 -8.38 -32.74
C ARG A 281 16.71 -9.02 -33.31
N GLN A 282 16.64 -10.34 -33.31
CA GLN A 282 15.51 -11.09 -33.86
C GLN A 282 14.23 -10.85 -33.06
N PHE A 283 14.39 -10.40 -31.80
CA PHE A 283 13.31 -10.13 -30.88
C PHE A 283 13.50 -8.75 -30.24
N ASP A 284 12.42 -7.99 -30.13
CA ASP A 284 12.37 -6.76 -29.37
C ASP A 284 12.17 -7.10 -27.89
N THR A 285 13.26 -7.05 -27.12
CA THR A 285 13.26 -7.37 -25.69
C THR A 285 12.44 -6.34 -24.89
N ASN A 286 12.41 -5.06 -25.31
CA ASN A 286 11.62 -4.03 -24.64
C ASN A 286 10.13 -4.35 -24.70
N GLN A 287 9.59 -4.69 -25.87
CA GLN A 287 8.17 -5.07 -25.98
C GLN A 287 7.83 -6.31 -25.14
N ILE A 288 8.76 -7.24 -24.98
CA ILE A 288 8.56 -8.43 -24.16
C ILE A 288 8.53 -8.05 -22.67
N ILE A 289 9.45 -7.19 -22.22
CA ILE A 289 9.53 -6.70 -20.84
C ILE A 289 8.28 -5.89 -20.52
N GLU A 290 7.89 -4.90 -21.33
CA GLU A 290 6.66 -4.10 -21.17
C GLU A 290 5.41 -4.98 -21.06
N ARG A 291 5.34 -6.06 -21.82
CA ARG A 291 4.23 -7.01 -21.73
C ARG A 291 4.19 -7.70 -20.35
N TYR A 292 5.34 -8.08 -19.79
CA TYR A 292 5.38 -8.65 -18.46
C TYR A 292 5.03 -7.62 -17.38
N ASP A 293 5.53 -6.39 -17.50
CA ASP A 293 5.21 -5.29 -16.61
C ASP A 293 3.70 -5.01 -16.55
N THR A 294 3.08 -4.91 -17.74
CA THR A 294 1.63 -4.74 -17.86
C THR A 294 0.87 -5.90 -17.20
N ARG A 295 1.28 -7.15 -17.42
CA ARG A 295 0.63 -8.31 -16.81
C ARG A 295 0.77 -8.33 -15.29
N MET A 296 1.95 -8.00 -14.77
CA MET A 296 2.17 -7.91 -13.33
C MET A 296 1.27 -6.84 -12.71
N ALA A 297 1.20 -5.66 -13.30
CA ALA A 297 0.32 -4.58 -12.84
C ALA A 297 -1.16 -4.96 -12.89
N MET A 298 -1.61 -5.64 -13.95
CA MET A 298 -2.98 -6.14 -14.07
C MET A 298 -3.38 -7.15 -12.98
N THR A 299 -2.44 -7.94 -12.45
CA THR A 299 -2.76 -8.94 -11.42
C THR A 299 -3.21 -8.34 -10.10
N VAL A 300 -2.87 -7.08 -9.85
CA VAL A 300 -3.21 -6.31 -8.65
C VAL A 300 -4.10 -5.10 -8.96
N LEU A 301 -4.68 -5.05 -10.17
CA LEU A 301 -5.53 -3.96 -10.66
C LEU A 301 -4.83 -2.58 -10.74
N ALA A 302 -3.51 -2.57 -10.78
CA ALA A 302 -2.68 -1.36 -10.77
C ALA A 302 -2.13 -0.99 -12.17
N ASP A 303 -2.71 -1.49 -13.24
CA ASP A 303 -2.25 -1.22 -14.62
C ASP A 303 -2.44 0.24 -15.05
N PHE A 304 -3.26 1.02 -14.32
CA PHE A 304 -3.38 2.47 -14.51
C PHE A 304 -2.05 3.22 -14.22
N VAL A 305 -1.17 2.67 -13.39
CA VAL A 305 0.16 3.25 -13.11
C VAL A 305 1.01 3.34 -14.38
N LEU A 306 0.77 2.45 -15.35
CA LEU A 306 1.48 2.37 -16.62
C LEU A 306 0.86 3.23 -17.72
N LEU A 307 -0.33 3.82 -17.52
CA LEU A 307 -1.06 4.57 -18.56
C LEU A 307 -0.33 5.83 -19.03
N GLY A 308 0.57 6.39 -18.22
CA GLY A 308 1.39 7.54 -18.60
C GLY A 308 2.41 7.25 -19.71
N HIS A 309 2.73 5.99 -19.97
CA HIS A 309 3.69 5.55 -21.00
C HIS A 309 3.03 5.12 -22.32
N GLN A 310 1.70 4.99 -22.36
CA GLN A 310 0.98 4.58 -23.57
C GLN A 310 0.18 5.78 -24.11
N ASN A 311 0.40 6.12 -25.36
CA ASN A 311 -0.23 7.26 -26.06
C ASN A 311 -1.75 7.15 -26.28
N VAL A 312 -2.43 6.19 -25.66
CA VAL A 312 -3.86 5.92 -25.88
C VAL A 312 -4.55 5.62 -24.55
N GLY A 313 -5.12 6.62 -23.92
CA GLY A 313 -6.02 6.43 -22.80
C GLY A 313 -7.08 7.51 -22.76
N SER A 314 -8.36 7.15 -22.89
CA SER A 314 -9.40 8.10 -22.56
C SER A 314 -9.36 8.34 -21.05
N PHE A 315 -9.48 9.58 -20.61
CA PHE A 315 -9.53 9.99 -19.21
C PHE A 315 -10.54 9.17 -18.39
N ALA A 316 -11.70 8.86 -19.00
CA ALA A 316 -12.74 8.02 -18.40
C ALA A 316 -12.26 6.60 -18.04
N LEU A 317 -11.50 5.94 -18.92
CA LEU A 317 -10.99 4.59 -18.65
C LEU A 317 -9.95 4.58 -17.52
N SER A 318 -9.17 5.65 -17.41
CA SER A 318 -8.21 5.82 -16.31
C SER A 318 -8.94 6.01 -14.97
N SER A 319 -10.00 6.82 -14.94
CA SER A 319 -10.83 7.06 -13.76
C SER A 319 -11.47 5.76 -13.25
N ASP A 320 -12.13 4.99 -14.14
CA ASP A 320 -12.80 3.73 -13.78
C ASP A 320 -11.80 2.70 -13.18
N LYS A 321 -10.57 2.64 -13.71
CA LYS A 321 -9.54 1.73 -13.18
C LYS A 321 -9.02 2.17 -11.82
N THR A 322 -8.87 3.46 -11.61
CA THR A 322 -8.45 4.02 -10.32
C THR A 322 -9.52 3.75 -9.26
N GLU A 323 -10.79 3.96 -9.58
CA GLU A 323 -11.91 3.65 -8.69
C GLU A 323 -11.92 2.15 -8.28
N LEU A 324 -11.78 1.25 -9.27
CA LEU A 324 -11.72 -0.19 -8.98
C LEU A 324 -10.53 -0.57 -8.08
N PHE A 325 -9.40 0.09 -8.25
CA PHE A 325 -8.23 -0.10 -7.40
C PHE A 325 -8.49 0.41 -5.98
N SER A 326 -9.08 1.60 -5.83
CA SER A 326 -9.43 2.18 -4.52
C SER A 326 -10.42 1.29 -3.76
N VAL A 327 -11.43 0.73 -4.43
CA VAL A 327 -12.35 -0.26 -3.85
C VAL A 327 -11.61 -1.50 -3.36
N ALA A 328 -10.62 -1.98 -4.12
CA ALA A 328 -9.81 -3.14 -3.70
C ALA A 328 -8.93 -2.82 -2.49
N LEU A 329 -8.38 -1.61 -2.40
CA LEU A 329 -7.62 -1.14 -1.24
C LEU A 329 -8.52 -0.97 -0.01
N GLY A 330 -9.73 -0.43 -0.18
CA GLY A 330 -10.74 -0.32 0.88
C GLY A 330 -11.02 -1.66 1.54
N ALA A 331 -11.16 -2.72 0.74
CA ALA A 331 -11.36 -4.08 1.27
C ALA A 331 -10.18 -4.60 2.14
N PHE A 332 -8.95 -4.12 1.90
CA PHE A 332 -7.82 -4.43 2.79
C PHE A 332 -7.85 -3.60 4.07
N LEU A 333 -8.29 -2.34 4.01
CA LEU A 333 -8.51 -1.52 5.21
C LEU A 333 -9.61 -2.11 6.10
N ASP A 334 -10.72 -2.55 5.50
CA ASP A 334 -11.79 -3.30 6.21
C ASP A 334 -11.24 -4.50 6.96
N LEU A 335 -10.35 -5.27 6.31
CA LEU A 335 -9.72 -6.44 6.93
C LEU A 335 -8.86 -6.04 8.15
N ILE A 336 -8.14 -4.93 8.07
CA ILE A 336 -7.38 -4.40 9.21
C ILE A 336 -8.34 -4.04 10.35
N CYS A 337 -9.42 -3.30 10.05
CA CYS A 337 -10.46 -2.97 11.03
C CYS A 337 -11.08 -4.23 11.66
N GLU A 338 -11.40 -5.25 10.86
CA GLU A 338 -11.96 -6.50 11.38
C GLU A 338 -11.05 -7.21 12.39
N VAL A 339 -9.74 -7.26 12.12
CA VAL A 339 -8.79 -7.88 13.06
C VAL A 339 -8.72 -7.08 14.36
N PHE A 340 -8.66 -5.75 14.27
CA PHE A 340 -8.67 -4.86 15.44
C PHE A 340 -9.95 -5.02 16.25
N ASN A 341 -11.10 -4.95 15.60
CA ASN A 341 -12.41 -5.01 16.22
C ASN A 341 -12.71 -6.38 16.86
N LYS A 342 -12.12 -7.46 16.32
CA LYS A 342 -12.29 -8.82 16.89
C LYS A 342 -11.26 -9.18 17.94
N GLN A 343 -10.06 -8.63 17.88
CA GLN A 343 -8.94 -9.12 18.67
C GLN A 343 -8.31 -8.05 19.55
N ALA A 344 -8.00 -6.85 19.05
CA ALA A 344 -7.28 -5.84 19.80
C ALA A 344 -8.15 -5.13 20.83
N ILE A 345 -9.25 -4.55 20.36
CA ILE A 345 -10.14 -3.71 21.17
C ILE A 345 -10.84 -4.49 22.27
N PRO A 346 -11.47 -5.67 22.01
CA PRO A 346 -12.10 -6.42 23.08
C PRO A 346 -11.12 -6.84 24.17
N ARG A 347 -9.92 -7.30 23.81
CA ARG A 347 -8.90 -7.69 24.78
C ARG A 347 -8.43 -6.51 25.63
N LEU A 348 -8.29 -5.31 25.03
CA LEU A 348 -7.89 -4.10 25.74
C LEU A 348 -8.97 -3.69 26.76
N ILE A 349 -10.23 -3.70 26.36
CA ILE A 349 -11.35 -3.35 27.22
C ILE A 349 -11.53 -4.39 28.34
N ASP A 350 -11.45 -5.70 28.01
CA ASP A 350 -11.63 -6.79 28.97
C ASP A 350 -10.55 -6.80 30.07
N ILE A 351 -9.31 -6.44 29.75
CA ILE A 351 -8.23 -6.30 30.73
C ILE A 351 -8.54 -5.19 31.73
N ASN A 352 -9.27 -4.16 31.31
CA ASN A 352 -9.71 -3.03 32.14
C ASN A 352 -11.20 -3.17 32.58
N GLY A 353 -11.73 -4.38 32.59
CA GLY A 353 -13.17 -4.67 32.68
C GLY A 353 -13.87 -4.08 33.91
N GLU A 354 -13.17 -3.89 35.03
CA GLU A 354 -13.74 -3.20 36.20
C GLU A 354 -14.13 -1.76 35.89
N HIS A 355 -13.31 -1.07 35.07
CA HIS A 355 -13.54 0.32 34.68
C HIS A 355 -14.66 0.46 33.64
N PHE A 356 -14.79 -0.51 32.72
CA PHE A 356 -15.73 -0.51 31.60
C PHE A 356 -16.92 -1.45 31.79
N ALA A 357 -17.29 -1.80 33.03
CA ALA A 357 -18.34 -2.78 33.34
C ALA A 357 -19.75 -2.43 32.82
N GLY A 358 -19.98 -1.17 32.43
CA GLY A 358 -21.28 -0.66 32.02
C GLY A 358 -21.45 -0.35 30.53
N ILE A 359 -20.50 -0.72 29.68
CA ILE A 359 -20.59 -0.47 28.23
C ILE A 359 -21.68 -1.35 27.61
N THR A 360 -22.33 -0.84 26.56
CA THR A 360 -23.34 -1.59 25.79
C THR A 360 -22.73 -2.49 24.75
N GLY A 361 -21.50 -2.18 24.30
CA GLY A 361 -20.71 -2.91 23.32
C GLY A 361 -19.28 -2.43 23.27
N TYR A 362 -18.44 -3.10 22.48
CA TYR A 362 -17.07 -2.62 22.24
C TYR A 362 -17.06 -1.49 21.21
N PRO A 363 -16.27 -0.42 21.42
CA PRO A 363 -16.02 0.55 20.36
C PRO A 363 -15.37 -0.11 19.16
N THR A 364 -15.52 0.48 17.97
CA THR A 364 -15.03 -0.10 16.72
C THR A 364 -14.10 0.85 16.00
N LEU A 365 -12.98 0.31 15.52
CA LEU A 365 -12.10 0.99 14.59
C LEU A 365 -12.77 1.04 13.22
N ILE A 366 -12.81 2.20 12.63
CA ILE A 366 -13.28 2.47 11.27
C ILE A 366 -12.21 3.24 10.51
N HIS A 367 -12.25 3.15 9.20
CA HIS A 367 -11.37 3.92 8.31
C HIS A 367 -12.18 4.86 7.43
N GLY A 368 -11.56 5.94 6.96
CA GLY A 368 -12.09 6.80 5.92
C GLY A 368 -11.91 6.20 4.52
N ASP A 369 -12.57 6.79 3.54
CA ASP A 369 -12.42 6.40 2.13
C ASP A 369 -11.02 6.75 1.61
N ILE A 370 -10.46 5.90 0.75
CA ILE A 370 -9.17 6.16 0.09
C ILE A 370 -9.33 7.22 -1.02
N GLU A 371 -10.52 7.32 -1.58
CA GLU A 371 -10.82 8.32 -2.60
C GLU A 371 -11.01 9.69 -1.97
N THR A 372 -10.34 10.70 -2.53
CA THR A 372 -10.74 12.08 -2.32
C THR A 372 -12.12 12.25 -2.91
N GLN A 373 -13.13 12.33 -2.05
CA GLN A 373 -14.50 12.58 -2.46
C GLN A 373 -14.51 13.82 -3.37
N ASN A 374 -15.17 13.71 -4.52
CA ASN A 374 -15.38 14.85 -5.38
C ASN A 374 -16.31 15.84 -4.66
N LEU A 375 -15.72 16.81 -3.99
CA LEU A 375 -16.46 17.81 -3.20
C LEU A 375 -17.55 18.53 -4.02
N GLY A 376 -17.34 18.64 -5.34
CA GLY A 376 -18.34 19.20 -6.24
C GLY A 376 -19.58 18.30 -6.36
N GLU A 377 -19.40 17.02 -6.57
CA GLU A 377 -20.49 16.03 -6.64
C GLU A 377 -21.17 15.84 -5.29
N LEU A 378 -20.40 15.75 -4.20
CA LEU A 378 -20.93 15.68 -2.85
C LEU A 378 -21.77 16.92 -2.52
N GLY A 379 -21.27 18.12 -2.83
CA GLY A 379 -21.99 19.37 -2.62
C GLY A 379 -23.30 19.46 -3.43
N GLN A 380 -23.29 18.98 -4.68
CA GLN A 380 -24.50 18.88 -5.50
C GLN A 380 -25.50 17.86 -4.94
N PHE A 381 -25.03 16.68 -4.55
CA PHE A 381 -25.87 15.64 -3.95
C PHE A 381 -26.52 16.14 -2.66
N VAL A 382 -25.75 16.71 -1.75
CA VAL A 382 -26.25 17.26 -0.48
C VAL A 382 -27.26 18.38 -0.76
N SER A 383 -26.94 19.31 -1.67
CA SER A 383 -27.86 20.41 -2.04
C SER A 383 -29.18 19.89 -2.61
N GLN A 384 -29.15 18.86 -3.45
CA GLN A 384 -30.35 18.24 -4.02
C GLN A 384 -31.19 17.54 -2.95
N MET A 385 -30.54 16.74 -2.06
CA MET A 385 -31.25 15.99 -1.02
C MET A 385 -31.86 16.91 0.04
N VAL A 386 -31.20 17.99 0.42
CA VAL A 386 -31.72 19.03 1.30
C VAL A 386 -32.84 19.79 0.61
N GLY A 387 -32.67 20.11 -0.70
CA GLY A 387 -33.68 20.86 -1.49
C GLY A 387 -35.01 20.13 -1.65
N ILE A 388 -35.01 18.81 -1.75
CA ILE A 388 -36.21 17.96 -1.80
C ILE A 388 -36.74 17.55 -0.40
N GLY A 389 -36.06 17.95 0.68
CA GLY A 389 -36.45 17.61 2.05
C GLY A 389 -36.19 16.16 2.45
N ALA A 390 -35.37 15.42 1.69
CA ALA A 390 -34.99 14.04 2.02
C ALA A 390 -33.99 13.95 3.16
N ILE A 391 -33.17 14.97 3.33
CA ILE A 391 -32.18 15.08 4.42
C ILE A 391 -32.36 16.46 5.08
N THR A 392 -32.35 16.47 6.42
CA THR A 392 -32.32 17.73 7.19
C THR A 392 -30.88 17.94 7.68
N PRO A 393 -30.24 19.09 7.36
CA PRO A 393 -28.90 19.39 7.86
C PRO A 393 -28.87 19.40 9.39
N ASP A 394 -27.99 18.61 9.97
CA ASP A 394 -27.72 18.55 11.38
C ASP A 394 -26.21 18.69 11.68
N GLY A 395 -25.84 18.75 12.96
CA GLY A 395 -24.45 18.88 13.37
C GLY A 395 -23.56 17.70 12.94
N SER A 396 -24.12 16.50 12.83
CA SER A 396 -23.40 15.32 12.38
C SER A 396 -23.08 15.38 10.89
N MET A 397 -24.02 15.89 10.09
CA MET A 397 -23.81 16.13 8.67
C MET A 397 -22.79 17.25 8.43
N GLU A 398 -22.82 18.32 9.23
CA GLU A 398 -21.80 19.37 9.14
C GLU A 398 -20.42 18.85 9.48
N ALA A 399 -20.29 18.04 10.52
CA ALA A 399 -19.03 17.40 10.90
C ALA A 399 -18.50 16.48 9.76
N TYR A 400 -19.38 15.69 9.15
CA TYR A 400 -19.04 14.85 8.01
C TYR A 400 -18.55 15.67 6.81
N LEU A 401 -19.26 16.74 6.44
CA LEU A 401 -18.87 17.59 5.30
C LEU A 401 -17.54 18.33 5.56
N ARG A 402 -17.29 18.75 6.81
CA ARG A 402 -16.01 19.36 7.20
C ARG A 402 -14.87 18.36 7.10
N MET A 403 -15.07 17.14 7.58
CA MET A 403 -14.10 16.05 7.48
C MET A 403 -13.82 15.72 6.01
N ALA A 404 -14.86 15.54 5.19
CA ALA A 404 -14.72 15.26 3.76
C ALA A 404 -13.99 16.38 2.99
N ALA A 405 -14.16 17.63 3.42
CA ALA A 405 -13.52 18.80 2.83
C ALA A 405 -12.17 19.17 3.49
N ASN A 406 -11.70 18.37 4.44
CA ASN A 406 -10.49 18.63 5.24
C ASN A 406 -10.47 20.03 5.88
N LEU A 407 -11.64 20.46 6.41
CA LEU A 407 -11.83 21.71 7.13
C LEU A 407 -11.62 21.49 8.62
N PRO A 408 -11.20 22.54 9.37
CA PRO A 408 -11.06 22.46 10.83
C PRO A 408 -12.34 22.02 11.52
N GLU A 409 -12.20 21.31 12.64
CA GLU A 409 -13.32 20.95 13.50
C GLU A 409 -14.12 22.18 13.96
N ILE A 410 -15.41 21.97 14.28
CA ILE A 410 -16.28 23.02 14.74
C ILE A 410 -15.84 23.42 16.15
N ASP A 411 -15.49 24.68 16.35
CA ASP A 411 -15.35 25.24 17.71
C ASP A 411 -16.74 25.49 18.31
N PRO A 412 -17.13 24.76 19.35
CA PRO A 412 -18.46 24.89 19.96
C PRO A 412 -18.80 26.30 20.42
N GLU A 413 -17.80 27.12 20.77
CA GLU A 413 -18.01 28.48 21.26
C GLU A 413 -18.24 29.52 20.16
N THR A 414 -17.79 29.23 18.93
CA THR A 414 -17.88 30.16 17.80
C THR A 414 -19.07 29.90 16.86
N THR A 415 -19.68 28.73 16.94
CA THR A 415 -20.62 28.22 15.91
C THR A 415 -21.97 28.96 15.90
N TYR A 416 -22.41 29.53 16.97
CA TYR A 416 -23.75 30.13 17.05
C TYR A 416 -23.82 31.65 16.77
N ALA A 417 -22.69 32.31 16.61
CA ALA A 417 -22.66 33.74 16.35
C ALA A 417 -22.66 34.14 14.86
N ALA A 418 -22.37 33.18 13.94
CA ALA A 418 -22.14 33.47 12.51
C ALA A 418 -23.25 32.99 11.58
N THR A 419 -24.11 32.06 11.98
CA THR A 419 -25.23 31.62 11.14
C THR A 419 -26.49 32.44 11.45
N GLY A 420 -26.51 33.67 10.93
CA GLY A 420 -27.77 34.36 10.69
C GLY A 420 -28.63 33.56 9.71
N ARG A 421 -29.39 32.57 10.20
CA ARG A 421 -30.55 32.09 9.45
C ARG A 421 -31.48 33.24 9.18
N PRO A 422 -32.02 33.47 7.99
CA PRO A 422 -33.11 34.38 7.78
C PRO A 422 -34.28 33.86 8.64
N THR A 423 -34.58 34.53 9.70
CA THR A 423 -35.84 34.36 10.44
C THR A 423 -36.96 34.70 9.46
N GLU A 424 -37.90 33.78 9.26
CA GLU A 424 -39.15 34.04 8.60
C GLU A 424 -39.81 35.31 9.17
N PRO A 425 -40.47 36.14 8.33
CA PRO A 425 -41.11 37.35 8.84
C PRO A 425 -42.29 36.96 9.73
N SER A 426 -42.21 37.25 11.02
CA SER A 426 -43.34 37.21 11.92
C SER A 426 -44.36 38.27 11.47
N GLN A 427 -45.56 37.80 11.10
CA GLN A 427 -46.71 38.62 10.88
C GLN A 427 -47.12 39.40 12.17
N GLY A 428 -47.26 40.71 12.03
CA GLY A 428 -48.28 41.50 12.73
C GLY A 428 -47.87 42.17 14.04
N GLN A 429 -47.62 43.46 13.95
CA GLN A 429 -48.34 44.45 14.74
C GLN A 429 -48.18 45.86 14.15
N GLU A 430 -49.33 46.43 13.81
CA GLU A 430 -49.55 47.82 13.41
C GLU A 430 -49.16 48.77 14.55
N GLY A 431 -48.69 49.99 14.20
CA GLY A 431 -48.69 51.12 15.10
C GLY A 431 -47.74 52.26 14.77
N GLU A 432 -48.28 53.27 14.02
CA GLU A 432 -48.06 54.70 14.10
C GLU A 432 -46.75 55.39 13.69
N GLU A 433 -46.96 56.15 12.66
CA GLU A 433 -46.45 57.47 12.19
C GLU A 433 -45.37 58.17 13.03
N HIS A 434 -44.33 58.67 12.36
CA HIS A 434 -44.08 60.11 12.17
C HIS A 434 -42.85 60.36 11.28
N GLY A 435 -43.10 61.06 10.23
CA GLY A 435 -42.37 61.61 9.16
C GLY A 435 -41.12 62.42 9.47
N LYS A 436 -40.26 62.44 8.49
CA LYS A 436 -39.64 63.62 7.86
C LYS A 436 -38.58 63.16 6.87
N ASP A 437 -38.86 63.27 5.61
CA ASP A 437 -37.92 63.62 4.54
C ASP A 437 -37.26 64.96 4.83
N PRO A 438 -36.07 65.32 4.39
CA PRO A 438 -35.81 65.53 3.00
C PRO A 438 -34.36 65.41 2.45
N LYS A 439 -34.33 65.36 1.13
CA LYS A 439 -33.33 65.95 0.22
C LYS A 439 -32.22 65.08 -0.39
N ARG A 440 -32.50 64.74 -1.63
CA ARG A 440 -31.58 64.65 -2.76
C ARG A 440 -30.91 66.03 -3.03
N PRO A 441 -29.73 66.11 -3.61
CA PRO A 441 -29.68 66.77 -4.93
C PRO A 441 -28.94 65.97 -6.02
N GLU A 442 -29.37 66.34 -7.18
CA GLU A 442 -29.02 65.93 -8.53
C GLU A 442 -27.66 66.42 -9.03
N THR A 443 -27.32 65.76 -10.17
CA THR A 443 -26.58 66.27 -11.37
C THR A 443 -25.06 66.34 -11.25
N ALA A 444 -24.34 65.81 -12.26
CA ALA A 444 -24.25 66.29 -13.60
C ALA A 444 -23.57 65.32 -14.56
N ALA A 445 -24.01 65.39 -15.80
CA ALA A 445 -23.57 64.75 -17.01
C ALA A 445 -22.16 65.17 -17.50
N GLY A 446 -21.65 64.42 -18.48
CA GLY A 446 -20.57 64.79 -19.39
C GLY A 446 -20.02 63.53 -20.08
N ASP A 447 -20.52 63.17 -21.16
CA ASP A 447 -20.16 63.34 -22.59
C ASP A 447 -18.73 62.92 -22.99
N GLY A 448 -18.68 62.11 -24.05
CA GLY A 448 -17.62 62.13 -25.04
C GLY A 448 -17.06 60.79 -25.41
N GLU A 449 -17.58 60.21 -26.41
CA GLU A 449 -17.15 60.06 -27.83
C GLU A 449 -16.10 59.00 -28.13
N LYS A 450 -16.54 58.06 -28.93
CA LYS A 450 -16.09 57.60 -30.26
C LYS A 450 -14.72 56.99 -30.50
N GLY A 451 -14.82 55.88 -31.20
CA GLY A 451 -14.02 55.55 -32.38
C GLY A 451 -13.14 54.33 -32.19
N ASN A 452 -13.25 53.40 -32.91
CA ASN A 452 -13.32 53.02 -34.33
C ASN A 452 -12.53 51.72 -34.54
N ASP A 453 -13.14 50.83 -35.23
CA ASP A 453 -12.69 49.87 -36.24
C ASP A 453 -11.23 49.31 -36.28
N GLY A 454 -11.21 48.03 -36.54
CA GLY A 454 -10.07 47.40 -37.16
C GLY A 454 -10.16 45.86 -37.19
N ALA A 455 -10.98 45.37 -38.13
CA ALA A 455 -10.90 43.99 -38.60
C ALA A 455 -9.61 43.72 -39.34
N MET A 456 -9.02 42.53 -39.19
CA MET A 456 -8.34 41.83 -40.29
C MET A 456 -8.02 40.39 -39.89
N GLU A 457 -8.71 39.44 -40.44
CA GLU A 457 -8.21 38.15 -40.92
C GLU A 457 -7.57 38.35 -42.30
N PRO A 458 -6.97 37.30 -42.94
CA PRO A 458 -6.34 36.05 -42.59
C PRO A 458 -5.05 35.78 -43.42
N GLU A 459 -4.74 34.49 -43.63
CA GLU A 459 -3.75 33.81 -44.51
C GLU A 459 -2.41 33.54 -43.84
N GLY A 460 -1.80 32.33 -43.87
CA GLY A 460 -1.88 31.24 -44.82
C GLY A 460 -0.46 30.73 -44.99
N GLY A 461 -0.26 29.41 -45.00
CA GLY A 461 0.83 28.73 -45.74
C GLY A 461 2.15 28.47 -44.95
N GLU A 462 2.49 27.33 -44.67
CA GLU A 462 3.17 26.17 -45.23
C GLU A 462 3.40 25.08 -44.14
#